data_bd1397e40657a7cc19cca1be6b6024ac
#
_entry.id   bd1397e40657a7cc19cca1be6b6024ac
#
_cell.length_a   1.000
_cell.length_b   1.000
_cell.length_c   1.000
_cell.angle_alpha   90.00
_cell.angle_beta   90.00
_cell.angle_gamma   90.00
#
_symmetry.space_group_name_H-M   'P 1'
#
loop_
_entity.id
_entity.type
_entity.pdbx_description
1 polymer ?
#
loop_
_entity_poly.entity_id
_entity_poly.type
_entity_poly.pdbx_seq_one_letter_code
_entity_poly.pdbx_strand_id
1 'polypeptide(L)'
;ISPMYEGERIRKDDLWVELGGPKADGFELSLASSMDEVQDGKVTVIGPDLKDIAEGSTIPFGMIFKVAGEKIEKDLESIIERRNHALLSYISGLMHLNQRYDIWMRIGKGLKKKGVTSWVEIFTPVIELYKAEMPFIEKLEITIVTDPAQVKAELAKAMDVYKARDERAKGLHDEDVDVFYGCTLCQAFAPTSACVVTPDRPSLCGAITWFDGRAAAKVDPEGPQFPIEKGTAVDQVSGEYAAINEMAEKRSGGEYSRMLLYTFFDAPHTSCGCFETIGFYMPEVDGIGLADRDFKGATPNGLPFSTMAGQTGGGKQVVGFLGMGILYYFSPKFLQADGGWRRIVWMSKNLKERVKAGIDEDMLAKIATEDDAKDIESLKAFLLKVNHPVVDGVARKVDGKKITEGWKLDEVSDEIKEKVMAYIEKTGGDINIDTVKSELALTEGQFMQVVEALQEDGVLE
;
A
#
# COMPACT_ATOMS: atom_id res chain seq x y z
N ILE A 1 -13.57 19.90 4.52
CA ILE A 1 -13.71 18.67 3.73
C ILE A 1 -14.65 17.78 4.49
N SER A 2 -15.62 17.31 3.78
CA SER A 2 -16.73 16.57 4.32
C SER A 2 -16.30 15.25 4.95
N PRO A 3 -17.08 14.73 5.91
CA PRO A 3 -16.95 13.34 6.39
C PRO A 3 -17.03 12.26 5.30
N MET A 4 -17.36 12.61 4.07
CA MET A 4 -17.31 11.74 2.89
C MET A 4 -15.91 11.26 2.49
N TYR A 5 -14.94 11.76 3.10
CA TYR A 5 -13.54 11.56 2.93
C TYR A 5 -13.08 10.09 3.00
N GLU A 6 -13.60 9.34 4.00
CA GLU A 6 -13.37 7.90 4.12
C GLU A 6 -14.71 7.13 4.21
N GLY A 7 -15.80 7.79 3.87
CA GLY A 7 -17.11 7.32 4.26
C GLY A 7 -17.36 7.46 5.76
N GLU A 8 -18.58 7.17 6.15
CA GLU A 8 -18.98 7.18 7.54
C GLU A 8 -18.38 5.98 8.26
N ARG A 9 -17.65 6.21 9.37
CA ARG A 9 -17.13 5.11 10.19
C ARG A 9 -18.23 4.55 11.08
N ILE A 10 -18.81 3.42 10.67
CA ILE A 10 -19.85 2.74 11.43
C ILE A 10 -19.19 1.87 12.49
N ARG A 11 -19.42 2.21 13.75
CA ARG A 11 -18.93 1.47 14.91
C ARG A 11 -19.86 0.29 15.23
N LYS A 12 -19.36 -0.66 16.05
CA LYS A 12 -20.06 -1.88 16.40
C LYS A 12 -21.45 -1.64 17.00
N ASP A 13 -21.62 -0.59 17.78
CA ASP A 13 -22.88 -0.27 18.45
C ASP A 13 -23.96 0.26 17.48
N ASP A 14 -23.53 0.88 16.38
CA ASP A 14 -24.39 1.38 15.32
C ASP A 14 -24.53 0.42 14.13
N LEU A 15 -23.93 -0.76 14.23
CA LEU A 15 -23.91 -1.75 13.17
C LEU A 15 -25.27 -2.41 12.97
N TRP A 16 -25.82 -2.30 11.77
CA TRP A 16 -26.91 -3.17 11.33
C TRP A 16 -26.35 -4.47 10.75
N VAL A 17 -25.50 -4.39 9.71
CA VAL A 17 -24.88 -5.56 9.09
C VAL A 17 -23.43 -5.27 8.67
N GLU A 18 -22.58 -6.25 8.86
CA GLU A 18 -21.21 -6.28 8.35
C GLU A 18 -21.12 -7.23 7.15
N LEU A 19 -20.43 -6.82 6.10
CA LEU A 19 -20.39 -7.47 4.80
C LEU A 19 -18.94 -7.73 4.41
N GLY A 20 -18.57 -8.98 4.13
CA GLY A 20 -17.18 -9.33 3.81
C GLY A 20 -16.23 -9.04 4.96
N GLY A 21 -15.04 -8.53 4.62
CA GLY A 21 -13.97 -8.23 5.57
C GLY A 21 -13.29 -9.50 6.14
N PRO A 22 -12.60 -9.40 7.28
CA PRO A 22 -11.77 -10.50 7.80
C PRO A 22 -12.57 -11.71 8.31
N LYS A 23 -13.91 -11.64 8.34
CA LYS A 23 -14.76 -12.68 8.92
C LYS A 23 -15.66 -13.41 7.93
N ALA A 24 -15.79 -12.89 6.73
CA ALA A 24 -16.65 -13.46 5.70
C ALA A 24 -16.10 -13.16 4.32
N ASP A 25 -16.37 -14.03 3.35
CA ASP A 25 -16.00 -13.79 1.95
C ASP A 25 -16.66 -12.50 1.43
N GLY A 26 -15.90 -11.70 0.68
CA GLY A 26 -16.41 -10.49 0.06
C GLY A 26 -15.72 -10.20 -1.26
N PHE A 27 -16.45 -9.69 -2.25
CA PHE A 27 -15.84 -9.23 -3.50
C PHE A 27 -16.67 -8.17 -4.20
N GLU A 28 -16.01 -7.37 -5.02
CA GLU A 28 -16.62 -6.45 -5.98
C GLU A 28 -15.95 -6.64 -7.34
N LEU A 29 -16.75 -6.75 -8.39
CA LEU A 29 -16.28 -7.04 -9.73
C LEU A 29 -17.02 -6.17 -10.76
N SER A 30 -16.27 -5.42 -11.57
CA SER A 30 -16.83 -4.73 -12.74
C SER A 30 -16.46 -5.44 -14.03
N LEU A 31 -17.41 -5.59 -14.93
CA LEU A 31 -17.26 -6.29 -16.20
C LEU A 31 -17.75 -5.41 -17.35
N ALA A 32 -16.89 -5.16 -18.32
CA ALA A 32 -17.27 -4.59 -19.60
C ALA A 32 -18.04 -5.65 -20.43
N SER A 33 -19.25 -5.30 -20.85
CA SER A 33 -20.16 -6.17 -21.59
C SER A 33 -20.68 -5.45 -22.83
N SER A 34 -21.29 -6.20 -23.75
CA SER A 34 -21.91 -5.61 -24.91
C SER A 34 -23.25 -4.93 -24.55
N MET A 35 -23.69 -3.98 -25.38
CA MET A 35 -24.91 -3.19 -25.13
C MET A 35 -26.19 -4.03 -25.02
N ASP A 36 -26.23 -5.19 -25.65
CA ASP A 36 -27.35 -6.13 -25.62
C ASP A 36 -27.36 -7.05 -24.41
N GLU A 37 -26.18 -7.22 -23.75
CA GLU A 37 -26.03 -8.06 -22.55
C GLU A 37 -26.36 -7.32 -21.25
N VAL A 38 -26.46 -5.98 -21.26
CA VAL A 38 -26.68 -5.17 -20.05
C VAL A 38 -28.13 -4.64 -20.03
N GLN A 39 -28.83 -4.99 -18.94
CA GLN A 39 -30.19 -4.47 -18.67
C GLN A 39 -30.05 -3.18 -17.83
N ASP A 40 -30.08 -2.04 -18.52
CA ASP A 40 -29.86 -0.75 -17.89
C ASP A 40 -30.79 -0.47 -16.71
N GLY A 41 -30.23 0.03 -15.62
CA GLY A 41 -30.97 0.39 -14.39
C GLY A 41 -31.40 -0.79 -13.53
N LYS A 42 -31.09 -2.03 -13.92
CA LYS A 42 -31.53 -3.21 -13.20
C LYS A 42 -30.62 -3.51 -12.01
N VAL A 43 -31.23 -3.73 -10.84
CA VAL A 43 -30.57 -4.29 -9.67
C VAL A 43 -31.19 -5.66 -9.35
N THR A 44 -30.35 -6.69 -9.33
CA THR A 44 -30.75 -8.07 -9.01
C THR A 44 -30.15 -8.47 -7.65
N VAL A 45 -30.95 -9.15 -6.82
CA VAL A 45 -30.50 -9.67 -5.52
C VAL A 45 -30.56 -11.19 -5.55
N ILE A 46 -29.47 -11.85 -5.22
CA ILE A 46 -29.34 -13.30 -5.12
C ILE A 46 -29.03 -13.65 -3.67
N GLY A 47 -30.04 -14.17 -2.97
CA GLY A 47 -29.98 -14.48 -1.55
C GLY A 47 -30.82 -13.54 -0.68
N PRO A 48 -30.60 -13.49 0.64
CA PRO A 48 -31.36 -12.66 1.57
C PRO A 48 -31.30 -11.16 1.23
N ASP A 49 -32.45 -10.51 1.26
CA ASP A 49 -32.51 -9.05 1.16
C ASP A 49 -32.17 -8.41 2.52
N LEU A 50 -31.85 -7.11 2.51
CA LEU A 50 -31.37 -6.39 3.69
C LEU A 50 -32.31 -6.52 4.91
N LYS A 51 -33.61 -6.48 4.70
CA LYS A 51 -34.64 -6.68 5.74
C LYS A 51 -34.63 -8.07 6.38
N ASP A 52 -34.12 -9.08 5.66
CA ASP A 52 -34.12 -10.47 6.09
C ASP A 52 -32.84 -10.85 6.87
N ILE A 53 -31.91 -9.89 6.99
CA ILE A 53 -30.63 -10.09 7.66
C ILE A 53 -30.71 -9.65 9.12
N ALA A 54 -30.26 -10.52 10.02
CA ALA A 54 -30.26 -10.25 11.46
C ALA A 54 -29.33 -9.08 11.81
N GLU A 55 -29.79 -8.21 12.70
CA GLU A 55 -29.02 -7.06 13.17
C GLU A 55 -27.74 -7.48 13.91
N GLY A 56 -26.63 -6.84 13.59
CA GLY A 56 -25.30 -7.13 14.16
C GLY A 56 -24.59 -8.34 13.54
N SER A 57 -25.19 -8.98 12.53
CA SER A 57 -24.57 -10.13 11.85
C SER A 57 -23.46 -9.71 10.89
N THR A 58 -22.55 -10.63 10.61
CA THR A 58 -21.56 -10.56 9.52
C THR A 58 -21.94 -11.62 8.49
N ILE A 59 -22.04 -11.23 7.22
CA ILE A 59 -22.43 -12.12 6.13
C ILE A 59 -21.43 -12.03 4.96
N PRO A 60 -21.29 -13.09 4.14
CA PRO A 60 -20.64 -13.03 2.86
C PRO A 60 -21.39 -12.08 1.90
N PHE A 61 -20.63 -11.39 1.02
CA PHE A 61 -21.23 -10.37 0.15
C PHE A 61 -20.46 -10.22 -1.15
N GLY A 62 -21.19 -10.20 -2.25
CA GLY A 62 -20.64 -9.94 -3.58
C GLY A 62 -21.39 -8.85 -4.31
N MET A 63 -20.66 -8.04 -5.07
CA MET A 63 -21.20 -7.03 -5.99
C MET A 63 -20.63 -7.26 -7.38
N ILE A 64 -21.51 -7.36 -8.40
CA ILE A 64 -21.11 -7.48 -9.80
C ILE A 64 -21.76 -6.33 -10.57
N PHE A 65 -20.93 -5.52 -11.20
CA PHE A 65 -21.31 -4.38 -12.02
C PHE A 65 -21.06 -4.74 -13.49
N LYS A 66 -22.11 -4.92 -14.29
CA LYS A 66 -21.98 -5.04 -15.74
C LYS A 66 -22.19 -3.69 -16.38
N VAL A 67 -21.22 -3.23 -17.14
CA VAL A 67 -21.24 -1.92 -17.78
C VAL A 67 -21.12 -2.04 -19.29
N ALA A 68 -21.84 -1.19 -20.00
CA ALA A 68 -21.75 -1.09 -21.45
C ALA A 68 -21.80 0.37 -21.91
N GLY A 69 -21.18 0.64 -23.04
CA GLY A 69 -21.12 1.93 -23.70
C GLY A 69 -20.17 1.87 -24.89
N GLU A 70 -20.32 2.76 -25.86
CA GLU A 70 -19.52 2.78 -27.09
C GLU A 70 -18.01 2.88 -26.80
N LYS A 71 -17.64 3.59 -25.72
CA LYS A 71 -16.23 3.80 -25.33
C LYS A 71 -15.74 2.83 -24.24
N ILE A 72 -16.58 1.87 -23.84
CA ILE A 72 -16.21 0.92 -22.79
C ILE A 72 -15.30 -0.18 -23.37
N GLU A 73 -14.16 -0.37 -22.73
CA GLU A 73 -13.22 -1.46 -22.99
C GLU A 73 -12.80 -2.15 -21.67
N LYS A 74 -12.27 -3.38 -21.76
CA LYS A 74 -11.90 -4.18 -20.58
C LYS A 74 -10.89 -3.49 -19.66
N ASP A 75 -10.01 -2.66 -20.22
CA ASP A 75 -9.01 -1.92 -19.44
C ASP A 75 -9.66 -0.82 -18.56
N LEU A 76 -10.95 -0.51 -18.74
CA LEU A 76 -11.70 0.38 -17.84
C LEU A 76 -12.30 -0.34 -16.62
N GLU A 77 -12.38 -1.66 -16.62
CA GLU A 77 -13.05 -2.42 -15.56
C GLU A 77 -12.51 -2.11 -14.16
N SER A 78 -11.19 -2.09 -13.99
CA SER A 78 -10.58 -1.77 -12.70
C SER A 78 -10.82 -0.31 -12.25
N ILE A 79 -10.90 0.62 -13.19
CA ILE A 79 -11.21 2.03 -12.92
C ILE A 79 -12.66 2.17 -12.43
N ILE A 80 -13.59 1.55 -13.13
CA ILE A 80 -15.02 1.55 -12.78
C ILE A 80 -15.21 0.90 -11.41
N GLU A 81 -14.59 -0.24 -11.18
CA GLU A 81 -14.62 -0.97 -9.90
C GLU A 81 -14.08 -0.11 -8.74
N ARG A 82 -12.97 0.57 -8.95
CA ARG A 82 -12.38 1.43 -7.91
C ARG A 82 -13.25 2.63 -7.54
N ARG A 83 -14.19 3.05 -8.43
CA ARG A 83 -15.16 4.11 -8.11
C ARG A 83 -16.18 3.70 -7.06
N ASN A 84 -16.44 2.40 -6.86
CA ASN A 84 -17.35 1.90 -5.83
C ASN A 84 -17.02 2.50 -4.45
N HIS A 85 -15.73 2.59 -4.12
CA HIS A 85 -15.29 3.15 -2.84
C HIS A 85 -15.79 4.59 -2.62
N ALA A 86 -15.70 5.44 -3.62
CA ALA A 86 -16.18 6.82 -3.56
C ALA A 86 -17.71 6.89 -3.59
N LEU A 87 -18.36 6.21 -4.54
CA LEU A 87 -19.80 6.32 -4.75
C LEU A 87 -20.59 5.73 -3.58
N LEU A 88 -20.18 4.58 -3.05
CA LEU A 88 -20.80 4.00 -1.86
C LEU A 88 -20.55 4.83 -0.60
N SER A 89 -19.41 5.51 -0.52
CA SER A 89 -19.10 6.40 0.60
C SER A 89 -19.93 7.69 0.61
N TYR A 90 -20.60 8.05 -0.50
CA TYR A 90 -21.57 9.15 -0.50
C TYR A 90 -22.88 8.79 0.22
N ILE A 91 -23.14 7.52 0.46
CA ILE A 91 -24.36 7.07 1.12
C ILE A 91 -24.18 7.16 2.64
N SER A 92 -24.88 8.09 3.27
CA SER A 92 -24.87 8.23 4.74
C SER A 92 -25.41 6.96 5.40
N GLY A 93 -24.64 6.39 6.31
CA GLY A 93 -24.97 5.11 6.97
C GLY A 93 -24.38 3.89 6.27
N LEU A 94 -23.50 4.09 5.29
CA LEU A 94 -22.75 3.03 4.63
C LEU A 94 -21.24 3.32 4.74
N MET A 95 -20.46 2.32 5.13
CA MET A 95 -19.00 2.32 5.14
C MET A 95 -18.52 1.28 4.12
N HIS A 96 -17.68 1.68 3.18
CA HIS A 96 -17.02 0.78 2.24
C HIS A 96 -15.51 0.95 2.35
N LEU A 97 -14.81 -0.13 2.61
CA LEU A 97 -13.35 -0.18 2.70
C LEU A 97 -12.81 -1.32 1.83
N ASN A 98 -11.54 -1.19 1.48
CA ASN A 98 -10.81 -2.14 0.66
C ASN A 98 -11.41 -2.26 -0.77
N GLN A 99 -11.07 -3.32 -1.49
CA GLN A 99 -11.47 -3.52 -2.88
C GLN A 99 -11.30 -4.96 -3.33
N ARG A 100 -11.78 -5.28 -4.54
CA ARG A 100 -11.69 -6.61 -5.13
C ARG A 100 -12.23 -7.67 -4.16
N TYR A 101 -11.43 -8.70 -3.85
CA TYR A 101 -11.76 -9.80 -2.94
C TYR A 101 -11.56 -9.47 -1.45
N ASP A 102 -11.07 -8.28 -1.11
CA ASP A 102 -10.84 -7.85 0.27
C ASP A 102 -11.88 -6.82 0.76
N ILE A 103 -13.01 -6.62 0.05
CA ILE A 103 -14.00 -5.62 0.45
C ILE A 103 -14.49 -5.85 1.87
N TRP A 104 -14.65 -4.75 2.58
CA TRP A 104 -15.24 -4.71 3.90
C TRP A 104 -16.23 -3.57 3.99
N MET A 105 -17.50 -3.91 4.13
CA MET A 105 -18.56 -2.92 4.21
C MET A 105 -19.31 -3.04 5.52
N ARG A 106 -19.86 -1.93 5.98
CA ARG A 106 -20.79 -1.88 7.10
C ARG A 106 -21.99 -1.00 6.75
N ILE A 107 -23.15 -1.46 7.14
CA ILE A 107 -24.39 -0.69 7.08
C ILE A 107 -24.84 -0.37 8.49
N GLY A 108 -25.07 0.91 8.76
CA GLY A 108 -25.48 1.42 10.06
C GLY A 108 -27.00 1.34 10.28
N LYS A 109 -27.39 1.23 11.55
CA LYS A 109 -28.80 1.29 12.00
C LYS A 109 -29.52 2.55 11.56
N GLY A 110 -28.77 3.62 11.23
CA GLY A 110 -29.33 4.86 10.69
C GLY A 110 -30.10 4.68 9.40
N LEU A 111 -29.61 3.83 8.47
CA LEU A 111 -30.34 3.49 7.24
C LEU A 111 -31.63 2.75 7.51
N LYS A 112 -31.62 1.78 8.42
CA LYS A 112 -32.83 1.08 8.87
C LYS A 112 -33.87 2.03 9.45
N LYS A 113 -33.46 2.98 10.29
CA LYS A 113 -34.33 4.00 10.86
C LYS A 113 -34.93 4.94 9.82
N LYS A 114 -34.24 5.14 8.69
CA LYS A 114 -34.76 5.91 7.54
C LYS A 114 -35.71 5.09 6.64
N GLY A 115 -35.98 3.84 7.00
CA GLY A 115 -36.92 2.98 6.26
C GLY A 115 -36.32 2.20 5.12
N VAL A 116 -34.99 2.21 4.93
CA VAL A 116 -34.32 1.37 3.92
C VAL A 116 -34.47 -0.09 4.31
N THR A 117 -34.95 -0.93 3.38
CA THR A 117 -35.27 -2.34 3.62
C THR A 117 -34.67 -3.28 2.60
N SER A 118 -34.23 -2.77 1.46
CA SER A 118 -33.77 -3.55 0.32
C SER A 118 -32.41 -3.08 -0.21
N TRP A 119 -31.63 -4.00 -0.74
CA TRP A 119 -30.42 -3.70 -1.50
C TRP A 119 -30.74 -2.83 -2.74
N VAL A 120 -31.89 -3.05 -3.36
CA VAL A 120 -32.33 -2.26 -4.54
C VAL A 120 -32.41 -0.78 -4.21
N GLU A 121 -32.90 -0.41 -3.02
CA GLU A 121 -33.01 0.99 -2.56
C GLU A 121 -31.64 1.65 -2.37
N ILE A 122 -30.59 0.87 -2.05
CA ILE A 122 -29.21 1.37 -1.92
C ILE A 122 -28.56 1.50 -3.29
N PHE A 123 -28.69 0.48 -4.15
CA PHE A 123 -27.90 0.40 -5.38
C PHE A 123 -28.55 1.08 -6.61
N THR A 124 -29.84 1.35 -6.60
CA THR A 124 -30.47 2.15 -7.68
C THR A 124 -29.88 3.56 -7.77
N PRO A 125 -29.75 4.33 -6.69
CA PRO A 125 -29.06 5.62 -6.74
C PRO A 125 -27.59 5.52 -7.16
N VAL A 126 -26.91 4.41 -6.87
CA VAL A 126 -25.50 4.20 -7.26
C VAL A 126 -25.38 4.13 -8.80
N ILE A 127 -26.36 3.55 -9.50
CA ILE A 127 -26.39 3.53 -10.97
C ILE A 127 -26.40 4.96 -11.52
N GLU A 128 -27.24 5.82 -10.97
CA GLU A 128 -27.32 7.22 -11.40
C GLU A 128 -26.03 8.00 -11.10
N LEU A 129 -25.40 7.74 -9.93
CA LEU A 129 -24.11 8.34 -9.60
C LEU A 129 -23.02 7.91 -10.58
N TYR A 130 -22.96 6.63 -10.96
CA TYR A 130 -22.02 6.13 -11.96
C TYR A 130 -22.16 6.85 -13.29
N LYS A 131 -23.39 6.95 -13.81
CA LYS A 131 -23.64 7.62 -15.09
C LYS A 131 -23.34 9.12 -15.04
N ALA A 132 -23.59 9.77 -13.90
CA ALA A 132 -23.30 11.18 -13.72
C ALA A 132 -21.79 11.48 -13.67
N GLU A 133 -21.02 10.63 -13.00
CA GLU A 133 -19.56 10.81 -12.86
C GLU A 133 -18.76 10.24 -14.03
N MET A 134 -19.30 9.22 -14.72
CA MET A 134 -18.66 8.51 -15.82
C MET A 134 -19.63 8.43 -17.00
N PRO A 135 -19.87 9.55 -17.72
CA PRO A 135 -20.91 9.60 -18.77
C PRO A 135 -20.65 8.69 -19.97
N PHE A 136 -19.47 8.08 -20.07
CA PHE A 136 -19.18 7.02 -21.03
C PHE A 136 -19.81 5.66 -20.67
N ILE A 137 -20.38 5.52 -19.44
CA ILE A 137 -21.21 4.37 -19.07
C ILE A 137 -22.66 4.65 -19.51
N GLU A 138 -23.06 4.02 -20.60
CA GLU A 138 -24.40 4.20 -21.13
C GLU A 138 -25.44 3.28 -20.50
N LYS A 139 -25.01 2.05 -20.15
CA LYS A 139 -25.81 1.07 -19.41
C LYS A 139 -25.05 0.49 -18.23
N LEU A 140 -25.75 0.32 -17.12
CA LEU A 140 -25.24 -0.31 -15.92
C LEU A 140 -26.28 -1.22 -15.29
N GLU A 141 -25.89 -2.47 -15.05
CA GLU A 141 -26.66 -3.48 -14.31
C GLU A 141 -25.86 -3.92 -13.09
N ILE A 142 -26.50 -4.03 -11.92
CA ILE A 142 -25.86 -4.45 -10.67
C ILE A 142 -26.48 -5.74 -10.16
N THR A 143 -25.64 -6.71 -9.82
CA THR A 143 -26.07 -7.93 -9.13
C THR A 143 -25.45 -7.96 -7.73
N ILE A 144 -26.29 -8.06 -6.72
CA ILE A 144 -25.92 -8.22 -5.33
C ILE A 144 -26.06 -9.69 -4.95
N VAL A 145 -25.02 -10.27 -4.38
CA VAL A 145 -24.99 -11.68 -3.98
C VAL A 145 -24.78 -11.75 -2.48
N THR A 146 -25.75 -12.31 -1.78
CA THR A 146 -25.76 -12.49 -0.30
C THR A 146 -25.99 -13.95 0.12
N ASP A 147 -26.26 -14.85 -0.83
CA ASP A 147 -26.26 -16.29 -0.59
C ASP A 147 -24.82 -16.80 -0.44
N PRO A 148 -24.45 -17.45 0.68
CA PRO A 148 -23.07 -17.85 0.94
C PRO A 148 -22.46 -18.78 -0.11
N ALA A 149 -23.24 -19.72 -0.65
CA ALA A 149 -22.76 -20.65 -1.67
C ALA A 149 -22.51 -19.93 -3.00
N GLN A 150 -23.39 -19.01 -3.37
CA GLN A 150 -23.24 -18.20 -4.57
C GLN A 150 -22.07 -17.19 -4.41
N VAL A 151 -21.92 -16.54 -3.26
CA VAL A 151 -20.76 -15.65 -3.01
C VAL A 151 -19.46 -16.41 -3.23
N LYS A 152 -19.31 -17.61 -2.67
CA LYS A 152 -18.11 -18.44 -2.84
C LYS A 152 -17.88 -18.82 -4.32
N ALA A 153 -18.92 -19.18 -5.05
CA ALA A 153 -18.81 -19.54 -6.45
C ALA A 153 -18.44 -18.35 -7.35
N GLU A 154 -19.07 -17.20 -7.14
CA GLU A 154 -18.78 -15.99 -7.91
C GLU A 154 -17.43 -15.36 -7.54
N LEU A 155 -17.01 -15.44 -6.26
CA LEU A 155 -15.67 -15.03 -5.84
C LEU A 155 -14.58 -15.82 -6.58
N ALA A 156 -14.75 -17.14 -6.76
CA ALA A 156 -13.80 -17.94 -7.51
C ALA A 156 -13.63 -17.43 -8.96
N LYS A 157 -14.75 -17.10 -9.63
CA LYS A 157 -14.71 -16.48 -10.97
C LYS A 157 -14.09 -15.09 -10.97
N ALA A 158 -14.40 -14.27 -9.96
CA ALA A 158 -13.82 -12.95 -9.79
C ALA A 158 -12.29 -13.04 -9.63
N MET A 159 -11.79 -14.01 -8.87
CA MET A 159 -10.36 -14.26 -8.70
C MET A 159 -9.65 -14.56 -10.02
N ASP A 160 -10.28 -15.33 -10.92
CA ASP A 160 -9.73 -15.58 -12.25
C ASP A 160 -9.65 -14.30 -13.09
N VAL A 161 -10.66 -13.43 -13.01
CA VAL A 161 -10.66 -12.12 -13.69
C VAL A 161 -9.56 -11.23 -13.14
N TYR A 162 -9.43 -11.12 -11.82
CA TYR A 162 -8.36 -10.31 -11.20
C TYR A 162 -6.97 -10.83 -11.60
N LYS A 163 -6.77 -12.14 -11.54
CA LYS A 163 -5.53 -12.76 -11.98
C LYS A 163 -5.20 -12.44 -13.43
N ALA A 164 -6.18 -12.53 -14.33
CA ALA A 164 -5.98 -12.20 -15.75
C ALA A 164 -5.63 -10.72 -15.95
N ARG A 165 -6.26 -9.80 -15.19
CA ARG A 165 -5.92 -8.37 -15.21
C ARG A 165 -4.50 -8.12 -14.72
N ASP A 166 -4.07 -8.78 -13.66
CA ASP A 166 -2.74 -8.63 -13.08
C ASP A 166 -1.66 -9.23 -13.98
N GLU A 167 -1.93 -10.41 -14.58
CA GLU A 167 -1.00 -11.08 -15.49
C GLU A 167 -0.69 -10.27 -16.76
N ARG A 168 -1.67 -9.54 -17.32
CA ARG A 168 -1.45 -8.70 -18.51
C ARG A 168 -0.44 -7.56 -18.28
N ALA A 169 -0.24 -7.14 -17.03
CA ALA A 169 0.73 -6.10 -16.68
C ALA A 169 2.17 -6.62 -16.64
N LYS A 170 2.36 -7.94 -16.63
CA LYS A 170 3.68 -8.55 -16.62
C LYS A 170 4.35 -8.45 -17.99
N GLY A 171 5.64 -8.16 -17.98
CA GLY A 171 6.47 -8.11 -19.20
C GLY A 171 6.40 -6.78 -19.95
N LEU A 172 5.66 -5.79 -19.47
CA LEU A 172 5.78 -4.40 -19.91
C LEU A 172 6.60 -3.64 -18.87
N HIS A 173 7.57 -2.86 -19.32
CA HIS A 173 8.49 -2.11 -18.47
C HIS A 173 8.42 -0.62 -18.75
N ASP A 174 8.92 0.19 -17.84
CA ASP A 174 8.95 1.65 -17.97
C ASP A 174 9.71 2.11 -19.23
N GLU A 175 10.68 1.34 -19.65
CA GLU A 175 11.48 1.60 -20.85
C GLU A 175 10.68 1.44 -22.14
N ASP A 176 9.61 0.65 -22.10
CA ASP A 176 8.79 0.31 -23.28
C ASP A 176 7.73 1.37 -23.59
N VAL A 177 7.58 2.38 -22.75
CA VAL A 177 6.51 3.39 -22.85
C VAL A 177 7.06 4.81 -22.75
N ASP A 178 6.38 5.74 -23.43
CA ASP A 178 6.70 7.18 -23.39
C ASP A 178 5.80 7.96 -22.44
N VAL A 179 4.71 7.34 -21.96
CA VAL A 179 3.69 7.98 -21.12
C VAL A 179 3.44 7.15 -19.88
N PHE A 180 3.51 7.79 -18.72
CA PHE A 180 3.01 7.27 -17.46
C PHE A 180 1.63 7.85 -17.16
N TYR A 181 0.98 7.39 -16.09
CA TYR A 181 -0.34 7.91 -15.70
C TYR A 181 -0.35 8.34 -14.25
N GLY A 182 -0.92 9.52 -14.00
CA GLY A 182 -1.27 9.97 -12.65
C GLY A 182 -2.65 9.47 -12.27
N CYS A 183 -2.87 9.18 -10.99
CA CYS A 183 -4.18 8.86 -10.45
C CYS A 183 -4.44 9.67 -9.18
N THR A 184 -5.55 10.42 -9.17
CA THR A 184 -5.97 11.28 -8.07
C THR A 184 -7.31 10.87 -7.46
N LEU A 185 -7.79 9.65 -7.72
CA LEU A 185 -9.06 9.14 -7.17
C LEU A 185 -9.15 9.24 -5.64
N CYS A 186 -8.00 9.20 -4.96
CA CYS A 186 -7.92 9.27 -3.51
C CYS A 186 -7.73 10.69 -2.96
N GLN A 187 -7.69 11.73 -3.80
CA GLN A 187 -7.46 13.11 -3.33
C GLN A 187 -8.57 13.64 -2.41
N ALA A 188 -9.77 13.05 -2.43
CA ALA A 188 -10.82 13.44 -1.49
C ALA A 188 -10.41 13.26 -0.01
N PHE A 189 -9.55 12.28 0.28
CA PHE A 189 -9.04 12.00 1.63
C PHE A 189 -7.51 12.07 1.78
N ALA A 190 -6.83 12.35 0.69
CA ALA A 190 -5.39 12.59 0.65
C ALA A 190 -5.11 13.68 -0.40
N PRO A 191 -5.45 14.95 -0.11
CA PRO A 191 -5.54 16.01 -1.11
C PRO A 191 -4.22 16.33 -1.82
N THR A 192 -3.09 16.05 -1.18
CA THR A 192 -1.76 16.25 -1.76
C THR A 192 -1.21 15.01 -2.45
N SER A 193 -1.94 13.88 -2.40
CA SER A 193 -1.50 12.62 -3.02
C SER A 193 -1.82 12.60 -4.51
N ALA A 194 -0.80 12.26 -5.31
CA ALA A 194 -0.98 11.80 -6.67
C ALA A 194 -0.25 10.48 -6.84
N CYS A 195 -1.00 9.42 -7.16
CA CYS A 195 -0.40 8.11 -7.39
C CYS A 195 0.15 8.08 -8.81
N VAL A 196 1.44 7.82 -8.96
CA VAL A 196 2.06 7.59 -10.27
C VAL A 196 1.97 6.11 -10.60
N VAL A 197 1.41 5.81 -11.75
CA VAL A 197 1.22 4.45 -12.26
C VAL A 197 2.07 4.27 -13.51
N THR A 198 3.04 3.39 -13.43
CA THR A 198 3.90 3.00 -14.53
C THR A 198 3.79 1.50 -14.79
N PRO A 199 4.34 0.96 -15.88
CA PRO A 199 4.40 -0.49 -16.07
C PRO A 199 5.03 -1.23 -14.89
N ASP A 200 6.16 -0.73 -14.36
CA ASP A 200 6.87 -1.36 -13.25
C ASP A 200 6.36 -0.95 -11.87
N ARG A 201 5.52 0.08 -11.79
CA ARG A 201 4.95 0.54 -10.52
C ARG A 201 3.44 0.71 -10.62
N PRO A 202 2.65 -0.35 -10.36
CA PRO A 202 1.20 -0.27 -10.24
C PRO A 202 0.76 0.64 -9.10
N SER A 203 -0.52 0.99 -9.07
CA SER A 203 -1.09 1.84 -8.03
C SER A 203 -0.92 1.26 -6.62
N LEU A 204 -0.89 2.12 -5.61
CA LEU A 204 -0.78 1.75 -4.19
C LEU A 204 -1.94 0.88 -3.72
N CYS A 205 -3.11 1.06 -4.31
CA CYS A 205 -4.31 0.28 -3.98
C CYS A 205 -4.30 -1.13 -4.59
N GLY A 206 -3.33 -1.46 -5.45
CA GLY A 206 -3.22 -2.76 -6.11
C GLY A 206 -4.26 -3.02 -7.20
N ALA A 207 -5.18 -2.06 -7.48
CA ALA A 207 -6.27 -2.27 -8.43
C ALA A 207 -6.00 -1.71 -9.83
N ILE A 208 -5.16 -0.69 -9.94
CA ILE A 208 -4.95 0.06 -11.19
C ILE A 208 -3.54 -0.19 -11.70
N THR A 209 -3.44 -0.72 -12.89
CA THR A 209 -2.20 -0.90 -13.65
C THR A 209 -2.02 0.20 -14.70
N TRP A 210 -0.90 0.21 -15.40
CA TRP A 210 -0.65 1.14 -16.50
C TRP A 210 -1.71 1.06 -17.61
N PHE A 211 -2.20 -0.15 -17.92
CA PHE A 211 -3.25 -0.35 -18.92
C PHE A 211 -4.55 0.33 -18.52
N ASP A 212 -4.94 0.22 -17.26
CA ASP A 212 -6.15 0.85 -16.72
C ASP A 212 -6.03 2.38 -16.76
N GLY A 213 -4.85 2.93 -16.39
CA GLY A 213 -4.57 4.36 -16.47
C GLY A 213 -4.64 4.88 -17.90
N ARG A 214 -4.08 4.12 -18.85
CA ARG A 214 -4.14 4.43 -20.29
C ARG A 214 -5.58 4.50 -20.80
N ALA A 215 -6.37 3.49 -20.48
CA ALA A 215 -7.77 3.42 -20.94
C ALA A 215 -8.60 4.57 -20.34
N ALA A 216 -8.41 4.88 -19.06
CA ALA A 216 -9.10 5.98 -18.40
C ALA A 216 -8.74 7.35 -19.00
N ALA A 217 -7.46 7.61 -19.18
CA ALA A 217 -7.00 8.87 -19.80
C ALA A 217 -7.44 9.03 -21.26
N LYS A 218 -7.65 7.92 -21.98
CA LYS A 218 -8.17 7.94 -23.35
C LYS A 218 -9.64 8.40 -23.41
N VAL A 219 -10.46 8.00 -22.46
CA VAL A 219 -11.89 8.38 -22.42
C VAL A 219 -12.14 9.70 -21.73
N ASP A 220 -11.29 10.07 -20.76
CA ASP A 220 -11.38 11.30 -19.99
C ASP A 220 -9.96 11.82 -19.63
N PRO A 221 -9.29 12.53 -20.53
CA PRO A 221 -7.94 13.03 -20.32
C PRO A 221 -7.78 14.04 -19.18
N GLU A 222 -8.85 14.74 -18.82
CA GLU A 222 -8.92 15.72 -17.73
C GLU A 222 -9.44 15.09 -16.43
N GLY A 223 -9.74 13.81 -16.47
CA GLY A 223 -10.27 13.05 -15.34
C GLY A 223 -9.24 12.74 -14.25
N PRO A 224 -9.65 11.92 -13.27
CA PRO A 224 -8.78 11.52 -12.16
C PRO A 224 -7.55 10.71 -12.59
N GLN A 225 -7.60 10.02 -13.73
CA GLN A 225 -6.44 9.40 -14.37
C GLN A 225 -6.05 10.24 -15.58
N PHE A 226 -4.81 10.71 -15.60
CA PHE A 226 -4.32 11.62 -16.63
C PHE A 226 -2.91 11.23 -17.09
N PRO A 227 -2.54 11.53 -18.35
CA PRO A 227 -1.24 11.20 -18.87
C PRO A 227 -0.13 12.08 -18.26
N ILE A 228 1.05 11.51 -18.13
CA ILE A 228 2.29 12.17 -17.75
C ILE A 228 3.32 11.79 -18.82
N GLU A 229 3.70 12.73 -19.68
CA GLU A 229 4.78 12.50 -20.65
C GLU A 229 6.06 12.17 -19.87
N LYS A 230 6.59 10.95 -20.07
CA LYS A 230 7.73 10.46 -19.28
C LYS A 230 8.96 11.35 -19.41
N GLY A 231 9.29 11.76 -20.62
CA GLY A 231 10.48 12.54 -20.90
C GLY A 231 11.78 11.78 -20.55
N THR A 232 12.84 12.53 -20.33
CA THR A 232 14.14 11.96 -19.92
C THR A 232 14.17 11.73 -18.42
N ALA A 233 14.65 10.57 -18.00
CA ALA A 233 14.86 10.27 -16.57
C ALA A 233 16.00 11.14 -16.03
N VAL A 234 15.78 11.77 -14.89
CA VAL A 234 16.83 12.45 -14.12
C VAL A 234 17.73 11.39 -13.46
N ASP A 235 17.10 10.35 -12.91
CA ASP A 235 17.79 9.19 -12.38
C ASP A 235 16.90 7.93 -12.49
N GLN A 236 17.28 7.03 -13.38
CA GLN A 236 16.53 5.79 -13.63
C GLN A 236 16.51 4.84 -12.42
N VAL A 237 17.57 4.82 -11.63
CA VAL A 237 17.68 3.87 -10.51
C VAL A 237 16.69 4.22 -9.40
N SER A 238 16.57 5.49 -9.05
CA SER A 238 15.58 5.93 -8.05
C SER A 238 14.19 6.18 -8.65
N GLY A 239 14.07 6.13 -9.98
CA GLY A 239 12.82 6.45 -10.69
C GLY A 239 12.47 7.93 -10.62
N GLU A 240 13.46 8.81 -10.78
CA GLU A 240 13.25 10.25 -10.81
C GLU A 240 13.08 10.73 -12.25
N TYR A 241 11.94 11.37 -12.53
CA TYR A 241 11.59 11.95 -13.82
C TYR A 241 11.15 13.40 -13.64
N ALA A 242 11.65 14.30 -14.49
CA ALA A 242 11.32 15.73 -14.40
C ALA A 242 9.81 15.98 -14.49
N ALA A 243 9.11 15.30 -15.40
CA ALA A 243 7.67 15.44 -15.56
C ALA A 243 6.87 14.93 -14.35
N ILE A 244 7.38 13.92 -13.63
CA ILE A 244 6.76 13.46 -12.35
C ILE A 244 6.98 14.51 -11.27
N ASN A 245 8.16 15.13 -11.19
CA ASN A 245 8.45 16.19 -10.25
C ASN A 245 7.52 17.40 -10.48
N GLU A 246 7.38 17.87 -11.73
CA GLU A 246 6.46 18.94 -12.09
C GLU A 246 4.99 18.60 -11.74
N MET A 247 4.57 17.37 -12.02
CA MET A 247 3.24 16.90 -11.68
C MET A 247 3.04 16.89 -10.15
N ALA A 248 4.00 16.38 -9.39
CA ALA A 248 3.95 16.32 -7.93
C ALA A 248 3.85 17.73 -7.32
N GLU A 249 4.66 18.67 -7.77
CA GLU A 249 4.63 20.07 -7.35
C GLU A 249 3.27 20.71 -7.64
N LYS A 250 2.79 20.59 -8.86
CA LYS A 250 1.50 21.15 -9.28
C LYS A 250 0.33 20.55 -8.52
N ARG A 251 0.28 19.23 -8.35
CA ARG A 251 -0.85 18.53 -7.71
C ARG A 251 -0.87 18.66 -6.19
N SER A 252 0.31 18.79 -5.57
CA SER A 252 0.43 19.03 -4.13
C SER A 252 0.28 20.51 -3.74
N GLY A 253 0.14 21.42 -4.70
CA GLY A 253 0.11 22.86 -4.43
C GLY A 253 1.47 23.40 -3.97
N GLY A 254 2.57 22.78 -4.41
CA GLY A 254 3.94 23.15 -4.05
C GLY A 254 4.45 22.53 -2.75
N GLU A 255 3.69 21.58 -2.16
CA GLU A 255 4.13 20.87 -0.94
C GLU A 255 5.30 19.91 -1.24
N TYR A 256 5.29 19.29 -2.43
CA TYR A 256 6.36 18.39 -2.90
C TYR A 256 6.89 18.85 -4.26
N SER A 257 8.19 19.05 -4.36
CA SER A 257 8.87 19.37 -5.61
C SER A 257 9.54 18.17 -6.27
N ARG A 258 9.63 17.04 -5.58
CA ARG A 258 10.23 15.79 -6.06
C ARG A 258 9.41 14.58 -5.62
N MET A 259 9.36 13.56 -6.48
CA MET A 259 8.76 12.27 -6.18
C MET A 259 9.52 11.16 -6.91
N LEU A 260 10.15 10.27 -6.16
CA LEU A 260 10.93 9.16 -6.65
C LEU A 260 10.13 7.86 -6.53
N LEU A 261 10.16 7.05 -7.59
CA LEU A 261 9.26 5.89 -7.68
C LEU A 261 9.81 4.63 -7.00
N TYR A 262 11.15 4.47 -6.93
CA TYR A 262 11.79 3.20 -6.58
C TYR A 262 12.71 3.30 -5.37
N THR A 263 12.38 4.18 -4.44
CA THR A 263 13.09 4.35 -3.17
C THR A 263 12.12 4.58 -2.00
N PHE A 264 12.56 4.15 -0.84
CA PHE A 264 11.99 4.43 0.48
C PHE A 264 12.54 5.73 1.10
N PHE A 265 13.67 6.17 0.57
CA PHE A 265 14.46 7.28 1.03
C PHE A 265 14.46 8.40 -0.01
N ASP A 266 14.83 9.59 0.38
CA ASP A 266 14.92 10.76 -0.49
C ASP A 266 13.65 11.00 -1.32
N ALA A 267 12.75 11.83 -0.90
CA ALA A 267 11.49 12.17 -1.58
C ALA A 267 10.68 10.93 -2.10
N PRO A 268 10.34 9.95 -1.24
CA PRO A 268 9.60 8.78 -1.68
C PRO A 268 8.22 9.18 -2.22
N HIS A 269 7.61 8.28 -2.96
CA HIS A 269 6.24 8.45 -3.41
C HIS A 269 5.28 8.72 -2.25
N THR A 270 4.29 9.59 -2.44
CA THR A 270 3.24 9.84 -1.44
C THR A 270 2.36 8.61 -1.22
N SER A 271 1.76 8.49 -0.05
CA SER A 271 0.85 7.39 0.27
C SER A 271 -0.56 7.92 0.60
N CYS A 272 -1.58 7.40 -0.06
CA CYS A 272 -2.95 7.86 0.15
C CYS A 272 -3.57 7.35 1.46
N GLY A 273 -3.61 6.07 1.69
CA GLY A 273 -4.30 5.39 2.79
C GLY A 273 -5.02 4.10 2.33
N CYS A 274 -5.22 3.94 1.04
CA CYS A 274 -5.83 2.75 0.43
C CYS A 274 -4.80 1.70 -0.01
N PHE A 275 -3.57 1.79 0.46
CA PHE A 275 -2.52 0.84 0.15
C PHE A 275 -2.80 -0.54 0.77
N GLU A 276 -2.34 -1.59 0.10
CA GLU A 276 -2.52 -2.97 0.57
C GLU A 276 -1.51 -3.33 1.67
N THR A 277 -0.33 -2.74 1.61
CA THR A 277 0.79 -3.03 2.51
C THR A 277 1.53 -1.77 2.91
N ILE A 278 2.23 -1.82 4.03
CA ILE A 278 3.14 -0.76 4.49
C ILE A 278 4.54 -1.34 4.59
N GLY A 279 5.48 -0.65 3.99
CA GLY A 279 6.87 -0.79 4.30
C GLY A 279 7.30 0.21 5.37
N PHE A 280 8.22 -0.21 6.24
CA PHE A 280 8.77 0.61 7.30
C PHE A 280 10.26 0.29 7.48
N TYR A 281 11.05 1.35 7.65
CA TYR A 281 12.48 1.23 7.86
C TYR A 281 12.81 1.01 9.33
N MET A 282 13.76 0.13 9.57
CA MET A 282 14.32 -0.17 10.89
C MET A 282 15.82 0.16 10.86
N PRO A 283 16.21 1.34 11.37
CA PRO A 283 17.61 1.78 11.34
C PRO A 283 18.55 0.84 12.09
N GLU A 284 18.07 0.18 13.15
CA GLU A 284 18.87 -0.72 14.01
C GLU A 284 19.41 -1.95 13.25
N VAL A 285 18.84 -2.26 12.10
CA VAL A 285 19.25 -3.37 11.23
C VAL A 285 19.48 -2.92 9.79
N ASP A 286 19.43 -1.61 9.51
CA ASP A 286 19.46 -1.02 8.17
C ASP A 286 18.56 -1.77 7.18
N GLY A 287 17.40 -2.21 7.67
CA GLY A 287 16.48 -3.11 6.96
C GLY A 287 15.07 -2.57 6.85
N ILE A 288 14.31 -3.10 5.92
CA ILE A 288 12.92 -2.75 5.67
C ILE A 288 12.03 -3.92 6.10
N GLY A 289 11.02 -3.62 6.92
CA GLY A 289 9.92 -4.51 7.22
C GLY A 289 8.70 -4.23 6.34
N LEU A 290 7.92 -5.27 6.04
CA LEU A 290 6.70 -5.18 5.24
C LEU A 290 5.53 -5.81 6.01
N ALA A 291 4.45 -5.07 6.20
CA ALA A 291 3.25 -5.56 6.84
C ALA A 291 2.04 -5.39 5.93
N ASP A 292 1.20 -6.41 5.84
CA ASP A 292 -0.09 -6.29 5.17
C ASP A 292 -1.17 -5.78 6.13
N ARG A 293 -2.25 -5.30 5.58
CA ARG A 293 -3.39 -4.70 6.31
C ARG A 293 -4.07 -5.69 7.26
N ASP A 294 -3.95 -7.00 7.00
CA ASP A 294 -4.55 -8.04 7.83
C ASP A 294 -3.71 -8.43 9.03
N PHE A 295 -2.46 -7.99 9.07
CA PHE A 295 -1.58 -8.22 10.21
C PHE A 295 -2.08 -7.48 11.46
N LYS A 296 -2.34 -8.22 12.54
CA LYS A 296 -2.93 -7.70 13.79
C LYS A 296 -1.92 -7.60 14.94
N GLY A 297 -0.69 -8.08 14.73
CA GLY A 297 0.37 -8.02 15.73
C GLY A 297 1.11 -6.68 15.78
N ALA A 298 2.13 -6.63 16.61
CA ALA A 298 3.17 -5.60 16.54
C ALA A 298 4.30 -6.10 15.64
N THR A 299 4.85 -5.22 14.83
CA THR A 299 6.04 -5.47 14.02
C THR A 299 7.30 -5.41 14.89
N PRO A 300 8.48 -5.83 14.43
CA PRO A 300 9.69 -5.79 15.24
C PRO A 300 10.06 -4.40 15.82
N ASN A 301 9.64 -3.31 15.16
CA ASN A 301 9.79 -1.95 15.70
C ASN A 301 8.72 -1.59 16.76
N GLY A 302 7.89 -2.53 17.19
CA GLY A 302 6.86 -2.35 18.22
C GLY A 302 5.56 -1.70 17.73
N LEU A 303 5.43 -1.30 16.45
CA LEU A 303 4.28 -0.59 15.93
C LEU A 303 3.27 -1.54 15.27
N PRO A 304 1.97 -1.44 15.59
CA PRO A 304 0.93 -2.12 14.83
C PRO A 304 0.69 -1.44 13.47
N PHE A 305 0.16 -2.20 12.51
CA PHE A 305 -0.18 -1.69 11.17
C PHE A 305 -0.99 -0.39 11.21
N SER A 306 -2.01 -0.31 12.08
CA SER A 306 -2.90 0.86 12.16
C SER A 306 -2.17 2.15 12.54
N THR A 307 -1.16 2.07 13.41
CA THR A 307 -0.33 3.23 13.79
C THR A 307 0.54 3.67 12.62
N MET A 308 1.21 2.74 11.97
CA MET A 308 2.03 3.03 10.78
C MET A 308 1.18 3.59 9.64
N ALA A 309 -0.03 3.04 9.43
CA ALA A 309 -0.96 3.54 8.42
C ALA A 309 -1.39 4.99 8.66
N GLY A 310 -1.61 5.38 9.92
CA GLY A 310 -1.91 6.75 10.30
C GLY A 310 -0.76 7.73 10.08
N GLN A 311 0.49 7.26 10.17
CA GLN A 311 1.67 8.07 9.88
C GLN A 311 1.96 8.17 8.39
N THR A 312 1.77 7.08 7.65
CA THR A 312 2.13 6.92 6.24
C THR A 312 1.10 7.54 5.29
N GLY A 313 -0.18 7.44 5.64
CA GLY A 313 -1.28 7.87 4.79
C GLY A 313 -1.53 9.37 4.80
N GLY A 314 -2.57 9.80 4.05
CA GLY A 314 -3.02 11.19 4.01
C GLY A 314 -2.31 12.05 2.96
N GLY A 315 -1.62 11.44 1.99
CA GLY A 315 -0.94 12.14 0.90
C GLY A 315 0.41 12.73 1.28
N LYS A 316 1.05 12.22 2.33
CA LYS A 316 2.35 12.69 2.79
C LYS A 316 3.50 11.94 2.10
N GLN A 317 4.63 12.63 1.95
CA GLN A 317 5.93 12.01 1.74
C GLN A 317 6.57 11.73 3.11
N VAL A 318 6.82 10.47 3.42
CA VAL A 318 7.40 10.10 4.72
C VAL A 318 8.60 9.20 4.47
N VAL A 319 9.79 9.73 4.64
CA VAL A 319 11.03 8.94 4.54
C VAL A 319 10.99 7.80 5.55
N GLY A 320 11.31 6.60 5.09
CA GLY A 320 11.27 5.40 5.92
C GLY A 320 9.90 4.76 6.09
N PHE A 321 8.84 5.32 5.49
CA PHE A 321 7.51 4.70 5.43
C PHE A 321 6.91 4.82 4.02
N LEU A 322 6.36 3.73 3.50
CA LEU A 322 5.77 3.72 2.17
C LEU A 322 4.57 2.77 2.11
N GLY A 323 3.41 3.30 1.67
CA GLY A 323 2.29 2.47 1.28
C GLY A 323 2.52 1.86 -0.10
N MET A 324 2.21 0.57 -0.29
CA MET A 324 2.43 -0.14 -1.55
C MET A 324 1.27 -1.06 -1.88
N GLY A 325 1.08 -1.31 -3.18
CA GLY A 325 0.24 -2.38 -3.70
C GLY A 325 1.04 -3.67 -3.86
N ILE A 326 0.40 -4.81 -3.71
CA ILE A 326 1.05 -6.13 -3.78
C ILE A 326 1.68 -6.40 -5.15
N LEU A 327 1.09 -5.90 -6.23
CA LEU A 327 1.65 -6.09 -7.56
C LEU A 327 3.06 -5.49 -7.73
N TYR A 328 3.39 -4.44 -6.96
CA TYR A 328 4.71 -3.81 -7.01
C TYR A 328 5.84 -4.75 -6.55
N TYR A 329 5.53 -5.73 -5.69
CA TYR A 329 6.50 -6.74 -5.22
C TYR A 329 7.01 -7.67 -6.33
N PHE A 330 6.27 -7.78 -7.43
CA PHE A 330 6.66 -8.59 -8.59
C PHE A 330 7.43 -7.79 -9.65
N SER A 331 7.61 -6.50 -9.44
CA SER A 331 8.36 -5.64 -10.34
C SER A 331 9.88 -5.86 -10.20
N PRO A 332 10.63 -5.91 -11.31
CA PRO A 332 12.09 -5.92 -11.26
C PRO A 332 12.67 -4.62 -10.67
N LYS A 333 11.86 -3.55 -10.61
CA LYS A 333 12.24 -2.26 -10.03
C LYS A 333 11.78 -2.09 -8.57
N PHE A 334 11.32 -3.16 -7.94
CA PHE A 334 10.91 -3.10 -6.53
C PHE A 334 12.04 -2.58 -5.65
N LEU A 335 11.88 -1.35 -5.11
CA LEU A 335 12.83 -0.65 -4.26
C LEU A 335 14.29 -0.74 -4.75
N GLN A 336 14.49 -0.66 -6.07
CA GLN A 336 15.81 -0.93 -6.67
C GLN A 336 16.89 0.04 -6.20
N ALA A 337 16.56 1.29 -5.88
CA ALA A 337 17.51 2.25 -5.36
C ALA A 337 17.96 1.93 -3.92
N ASP A 338 17.18 1.13 -3.22
CA ASP A 338 17.42 0.75 -1.83
C ASP A 338 18.03 -0.65 -1.69
N GLY A 339 18.26 -1.34 -2.79
CA GLY A 339 18.80 -2.71 -2.83
C GLY A 339 17.73 -3.80 -2.97
N GLY A 340 16.45 -3.44 -3.19
CA GLY A 340 15.36 -4.37 -3.47
C GLY A 340 15.16 -5.40 -2.36
N TRP A 341 14.91 -6.64 -2.74
CA TRP A 341 14.68 -7.75 -1.81
C TRP A 341 15.81 -7.97 -0.81
N ARG A 342 17.04 -7.61 -1.17
CA ARG A 342 18.20 -7.77 -0.28
C ARG A 342 18.16 -6.90 0.98
N ARG A 343 17.28 -5.86 1.01
CA ARG A 343 17.07 -5.01 2.18
C ARG A 343 15.81 -5.38 2.97
N ILE A 344 15.01 -6.33 2.48
CA ILE A 344 13.80 -6.76 3.20
C ILE A 344 14.18 -7.78 4.25
N VAL A 345 14.04 -7.40 5.52
CA VAL A 345 14.48 -8.21 6.66
C VAL A 345 13.34 -8.91 7.39
N TRP A 346 12.13 -8.37 7.27
CA TRP A 346 10.97 -8.92 7.94
C TRP A 346 9.70 -8.72 7.09
N MET A 347 8.79 -9.67 7.19
CA MET A 347 7.51 -9.60 6.48
C MET A 347 6.43 -10.33 7.28
N SER A 348 5.21 -9.77 7.37
CA SER A 348 4.10 -10.52 7.93
C SER A 348 3.91 -11.84 7.17
N LYS A 349 3.65 -12.92 7.89
CA LYS A 349 3.60 -14.29 7.34
C LYS A 349 2.60 -14.42 6.19
N ASN A 350 1.42 -13.82 6.34
CA ASN A 350 0.40 -13.80 5.30
C ASN A 350 0.90 -13.12 4.01
N LEU A 351 1.56 -11.96 4.14
CA LEU A 351 2.15 -11.25 3.01
C LEU A 351 3.24 -12.10 2.35
N LYS A 352 4.14 -12.67 3.14
CA LYS A 352 5.23 -13.52 2.66
C LYS A 352 4.71 -14.67 1.79
N GLU A 353 3.64 -15.33 2.21
CA GLU A 353 3.00 -16.40 1.45
C GLU A 353 2.40 -15.90 0.12
N ARG A 354 1.77 -14.72 0.11
CA ARG A 354 1.16 -14.11 -1.08
C ARG A 354 2.18 -13.70 -2.14
N VAL A 355 3.37 -13.27 -1.73
CA VAL A 355 4.38 -12.70 -2.64
C VAL A 355 5.57 -13.61 -2.92
N LYS A 356 5.63 -14.80 -2.30
CA LYS A 356 6.77 -15.74 -2.41
C LYS A 356 7.20 -16.05 -3.84
N ALA A 357 6.27 -16.06 -4.80
CA ALA A 357 6.58 -16.33 -6.21
C ALA A 357 7.38 -15.20 -6.89
N GLY A 358 7.44 -14.01 -6.28
CA GLY A 358 8.24 -12.87 -6.76
C GLY A 358 9.61 -12.74 -6.08
N ILE A 359 9.96 -13.68 -5.19
CA ILE A 359 11.18 -13.62 -4.38
C ILE A 359 12.03 -14.85 -4.70
N ASP A 360 13.33 -14.63 -4.87
CA ASP A 360 14.29 -15.72 -4.97
C ASP A 360 14.24 -16.62 -3.71
N GLU A 361 14.32 -17.93 -3.88
CA GLU A 361 14.14 -18.90 -2.79
C GLU A 361 15.16 -18.73 -1.67
N ASP A 362 16.43 -18.41 -1.98
CA ASP A 362 17.46 -18.13 -0.97
C ASP A 362 17.13 -16.86 -0.17
N MET A 363 16.69 -15.79 -0.85
CA MET A 363 16.25 -14.57 -0.17
C MET A 363 14.97 -14.78 0.64
N LEU A 364 14.00 -15.54 0.12
CA LEU A 364 12.78 -15.84 0.83
C LEU A 364 13.04 -16.52 2.18
N ALA A 365 14.01 -17.45 2.22
CA ALA A 365 14.42 -18.12 3.46
C ALA A 365 15.10 -17.18 4.48
N LYS A 366 15.66 -16.06 4.03
CA LYS A 366 16.36 -15.09 4.86
C LYS A 366 15.46 -13.99 5.44
N ILE A 367 14.23 -13.83 4.97
CA ILE A 367 13.27 -12.85 5.47
C ILE A 367 12.53 -13.43 6.67
N ALA A 368 12.63 -12.79 7.83
CA ALA A 368 11.92 -13.18 9.05
C ALA A 368 10.41 -12.92 8.94
N THR A 369 9.64 -13.61 9.77
CA THR A 369 8.20 -13.36 10.00
C THR A 369 7.95 -13.15 11.49
N GLU A 370 6.71 -12.90 11.91
CA GLU A 370 6.31 -12.84 13.32
C GLU A 370 6.55 -14.15 14.09
N ASP A 371 6.74 -15.27 13.39
CA ASP A 371 7.12 -16.54 14.01
C ASP A 371 8.61 -16.58 14.35
N ASP A 372 9.44 -15.83 13.63
CA ASP A 372 10.91 -15.82 13.76
C ASP A 372 11.40 -14.68 14.64
N ALA A 373 10.80 -13.49 14.52
CA ALA A 373 11.23 -12.28 15.19
C ALA A 373 10.06 -11.38 15.60
N LYS A 374 10.01 -10.99 16.87
CA LYS A 374 8.94 -10.16 17.46
C LYS A 374 9.41 -8.76 17.86
N ASP A 375 10.72 -8.56 17.93
CA ASP A 375 11.39 -7.33 18.30
C ASP A 375 12.73 -7.21 17.54
N ILE A 376 13.40 -6.09 17.71
CA ILE A 376 14.68 -5.81 17.03
C ILE A 376 15.77 -6.81 17.42
N GLU A 377 15.83 -7.23 18.68
CA GLU A 377 16.89 -8.14 19.16
C GLU A 377 16.72 -9.56 18.57
N SER A 378 15.51 -10.09 18.59
CA SER A 378 15.23 -11.38 17.94
C SER A 378 15.41 -11.30 16.43
N LEU A 379 15.12 -10.13 15.81
CA LEU A 379 15.36 -9.91 14.39
C LEU A 379 16.85 -9.90 14.07
N LYS A 380 17.69 -9.17 14.83
CA LYS A 380 19.16 -9.20 14.68
C LYS A 380 19.70 -10.62 14.76
N ALA A 381 19.31 -11.37 15.80
CA ALA A 381 19.74 -12.76 15.97
C ALA A 381 19.34 -13.66 14.78
N PHE A 382 18.12 -13.49 14.25
CA PHE A 382 17.69 -14.21 13.06
C PHE A 382 18.54 -13.86 11.83
N LEU A 383 18.74 -12.55 11.55
CA LEU A 383 19.50 -12.06 10.40
C LEU A 383 20.94 -12.54 10.39
N LEU A 384 21.59 -12.55 11.56
CA LEU A 384 22.94 -13.15 11.73
C LEU A 384 22.94 -14.65 11.43
N LYS A 385 21.96 -15.38 11.98
CA LYS A 385 21.83 -16.83 11.80
C LYS A 385 21.69 -17.25 10.34
N VAL A 386 20.92 -16.48 9.55
CA VAL A 386 20.65 -16.79 8.15
C VAL A 386 21.61 -16.11 7.17
N ASN A 387 22.57 -15.38 7.66
CA ASN A 387 23.53 -14.63 6.84
C ASN A 387 22.80 -13.66 5.87
N HIS A 388 21.90 -12.84 6.43
CA HIS A 388 21.12 -11.89 5.61
C HIS A 388 22.04 -10.80 5.04
N PRO A 389 21.83 -10.35 3.78
CA PRO A 389 22.70 -9.37 3.13
C PRO A 389 22.88 -8.04 3.89
N VAL A 390 21.89 -7.59 4.67
CA VAL A 390 22.01 -6.34 5.45
C VAL A 390 23.08 -6.39 6.53
N VAL A 391 23.46 -7.60 6.98
CA VAL A 391 24.52 -7.78 7.98
C VAL A 391 25.85 -7.25 7.45
N ASP A 392 26.15 -7.48 6.18
CA ASP A 392 27.37 -7.02 5.51
C ASP A 392 27.19 -5.66 4.81
N GLY A 393 25.97 -5.12 4.82
CA GLY A 393 25.59 -3.88 4.16
C GLY A 393 25.00 -4.06 2.76
N VAL A 394 23.90 -3.37 2.51
CA VAL A 394 23.25 -3.30 1.20
C VAL A 394 23.31 -1.86 0.70
N ALA A 395 23.89 -1.68 -0.48
CA ALA A 395 23.99 -0.35 -1.08
C ALA A 395 22.61 0.24 -1.30
N ARG A 396 22.42 1.51 -0.93
CA ARG A 396 21.24 2.33 -1.23
C ARG A 396 21.66 3.69 -1.79
N LYS A 397 20.74 4.36 -2.43
CA LYS A 397 20.93 5.71 -2.92
C LYS A 397 20.14 6.68 -2.03
N VAL A 398 20.85 7.64 -1.43
CA VAL A 398 20.26 8.71 -0.60
C VAL A 398 20.81 10.04 -1.08
N ASP A 399 19.95 10.99 -1.40
CA ASP A 399 20.32 12.32 -1.92
C ASP A 399 21.32 12.26 -3.07
N GLY A 400 21.11 11.33 -4.02
CA GLY A 400 22.00 11.11 -5.13
C GLY A 400 23.34 10.44 -4.81
N LYS A 401 23.63 10.12 -3.55
CA LYS A 401 24.84 9.44 -3.10
C LYS A 401 24.57 7.96 -2.87
N LYS A 402 25.50 7.11 -3.31
CA LYS A 402 25.46 5.69 -3.00
C LYS A 402 26.05 5.48 -1.59
N ILE A 403 25.25 4.92 -0.69
CA ILE A 403 25.63 4.59 0.68
C ILE A 403 25.58 3.07 0.82
N THR A 404 26.59 2.49 1.40
CA THR A 404 26.63 1.06 1.77
C THR A 404 27.11 1.00 3.21
N GLU A 405 26.18 0.75 4.10
CA GLU A 405 26.47 0.60 5.54
C GLU A 405 25.95 -0.78 5.95
N GLY A 406 26.79 -1.56 6.57
CA GLY A 406 26.38 -2.79 7.26
C GLY A 406 26.28 -2.49 8.74
N TRP A 407 25.39 -3.19 9.42
CA TRP A 407 25.30 -3.12 10.88
C TRP A 407 26.05 -4.28 11.54
N LYS A 408 26.73 -5.11 10.73
CA LYS A 408 27.69 -6.05 11.28
C LYS A 408 28.67 -5.24 12.11
N LEU A 409 28.55 -5.45 13.36
CA LEU A 409 29.44 -4.92 14.36
C LEU A 409 30.85 -5.30 13.91
N ASP A 410 31.60 -4.35 13.36
CA ASP A 410 33.05 -4.49 13.43
C ASP A 410 33.30 -4.78 14.91
N GLU A 411 33.91 -5.93 15.22
CA GLU A 411 34.36 -6.19 16.57
C GLU A 411 35.10 -4.92 17.01
N VAL A 412 34.56 -4.28 18.04
CA VAL A 412 35.16 -3.05 18.51
C VAL A 412 36.59 -3.44 18.88
N SER A 413 37.53 -3.08 18.01
CA SER A 413 38.94 -3.41 18.24
C SER A 413 39.34 -2.80 19.57
N ASP A 414 40.20 -3.50 20.30
CA ASP A 414 40.75 -2.98 21.55
C ASP A 414 41.31 -1.56 21.34
N GLU A 415 41.80 -1.24 20.14
CA GLU A 415 42.25 0.09 19.74
C GLU A 415 41.11 1.16 19.77
N ILE A 416 39.88 0.83 19.42
CA ILE A 416 38.77 1.77 19.52
C ILE A 416 38.34 1.95 20.97
N LYS A 417 38.32 0.87 21.77
CA LYS A 417 38.07 0.95 23.23
C LYS A 417 39.09 1.85 23.89
N GLU A 418 40.38 1.65 23.60
CA GLU A 418 41.46 2.47 24.14
C GLU A 418 41.34 3.96 23.76
N LYS A 419 40.94 4.28 22.51
CA LYS A 419 40.72 5.66 22.08
C LYS A 419 39.56 6.33 22.82
N VAL A 420 38.45 5.61 23.02
CA VAL A 420 37.32 6.13 23.79
C VAL A 420 37.66 6.30 25.25
N MET A 421 38.39 5.36 25.86
CA MET A 421 38.88 5.46 27.23
C MET A 421 39.79 6.66 27.41
N ALA A 422 40.76 6.84 26.53
CA ALA A 422 41.68 7.99 26.57
C ALA A 422 40.91 9.33 26.41
N TYR A 423 39.82 9.34 25.62
CA TYR A 423 38.94 10.51 25.49
C TYR A 423 38.19 10.81 26.79
N ILE A 424 37.62 9.78 27.42
CA ILE A 424 36.90 9.88 28.71
C ILE A 424 37.81 10.41 29.80
N GLU A 425 39.03 9.87 29.90
CA GLU A 425 40.04 10.33 30.84
C GLU A 425 40.44 11.80 30.61
N LYS A 426 40.63 12.18 29.32
CA LYS A 426 40.98 13.54 28.92
C LYS A 426 39.92 14.57 29.25
N THR A 427 38.63 14.19 29.16
CA THR A 427 37.49 15.06 29.40
C THR A 427 36.99 15.04 30.84
N GLY A 428 37.60 14.24 31.71
CA GLY A 428 37.21 14.15 33.11
C GLY A 428 35.86 13.48 33.35
N GLY A 429 35.41 12.63 32.42
CA GLY A 429 34.18 11.86 32.52
C GLY A 429 32.96 12.56 31.94
N ASP A 430 33.10 13.78 31.43
CA ASP A 430 31.98 14.49 30.76
C ASP A 430 31.93 14.07 29.28
N ILE A 431 30.94 13.28 28.93
CA ILE A 431 30.80 12.67 27.59
C ILE A 431 29.65 13.34 26.82
N ASN A 432 29.99 14.18 25.86
CA ASN A 432 29.04 14.58 24.82
C ASN A 432 29.16 13.58 23.67
N ILE A 433 28.13 12.77 23.48
CA ILE A 433 28.06 11.67 22.50
C ILE A 433 28.41 12.14 21.09
N ASP A 434 27.84 13.25 20.64
CA ASP A 434 28.05 13.76 19.28
C ASP A 434 29.48 14.26 19.07
N THR A 435 30.10 14.80 20.13
CA THR A 435 31.48 15.24 20.09
C THR A 435 32.44 14.05 20.03
N VAL A 436 32.22 13.01 20.82
CA VAL A 436 33.02 11.78 20.81
C VAL A 436 32.97 11.10 19.46
N LYS A 437 31.77 10.94 18.92
CA LYS A 437 31.55 10.34 17.58
C LYS A 437 32.28 11.13 16.49
N SER A 438 32.20 12.46 16.54
CA SER A 438 32.84 13.35 15.57
C SER A 438 34.36 13.35 15.67
N GLU A 439 34.93 13.48 16.90
CA GLU A 439 36.37 13.56 17.10
C GLU A 439 37.10 12.23 16.88
N LEU A 440 36.42 11.09 17.18
CA LEU A 440 37.01 9.76 17.01
C LEU A 440 36.58 9.09 15.68
N ALA A 441 35.79 9.79 14.86
CA ALA A 441 35.25 9.28 13.59
C ALA A 441 34.52 7.93 13.76
N LEU A 442 33.75 7.76 14.84
CA LEU A 442 32.99 6.55 15.13
C LEU A 442 31.58 6.61 14.52
N THR A 443 31.11 5.48 14.02
CA THR A 443 29.69 5.31 13.73
C THR A 443 28.89 5.22 15.02
N GLU A 444 27.58 5.43 14.98
CA GLU A 444 26.70 5.28 16.13
C GLU A 444 26.77 3.87 16.71
N GLY A 445 26.79 2.85 15.82
CA GLY A 445 26.90 1.45 16.23
C GLY A 445 28.21 1.13 16.94
N GLN A 446 29.36 1.62 16.44
CA GLN A 446 30.64 1.46 17.07
C GLN A 446 30.70 2.13 18.45
N PHE A 447 30.12 3.35 18.54
CA PHE A 447 30.06 4.07 19.82
C PHE A 447 29.23 3.32 20.87
N MET A 448 28.02 2.86 20.50
CA MET A 448 27.14 2.11 21.41
C MET A 448 27.78 0.82 21.91
N GLN A 449 28.51 0.10 21.05
CA GLN A 449 29.23 -1.11 21.44
C GLN A 449 30.38 -0.85 22.42
N VAL A 450 31.10 0.24 22.21
CA VAL A 450 32.13 0.63 23.18
C VAL A 450 31.48 0.92 24.50
N VAL A 451 30.34 1.64 24.51
CA VAL A 451 29.63 1.94 25.77
C VAL A 451 29.16 0.64 26.45
N GLU A 452 28.50 -0.30 25.69
CA GLU A 452 28.11 -1.61 26.24
C GLU A 452 29.32 -2.39 26.80
N ALA A 453 30.39 -2.47 26.01
CA ALA A 453 31.60 -3.18 26.47
C ALA A 453 32.25 -2.53 27.72
N LEU A 454 32.26 -1.19 27.81
CA LEU A 454 32.78 -0.48 28.97
C LEU A 454 31.83 -0.55 30.17
N GLN A 455 30.52 -0.74 29.97
CA GLN A 455 29.58 -1.02 31.06
C GLN A 455 29.74 -2.46 31.57
N GLU A 456 29.92 -3.44 30.68
CA GLU A 456 30.22 -4.83 31.06
C GLU A 456 31.54 -4.95 31.83
N ASP A 457 32.54 -4.16 31.44
CA ASP A 457 33.82 -4.07 32.12
C ASP A 457 33.76 -3.24 33.44
N GLY A 458 32.59 -2.66 33.76
CA GLY A 458 32.37 -1.86 34.98
C GLY A 458 33.11 -0.50 35.00
N VAL A 459 33.43 0.01 33.81
CA VAL A 459 34.15 1.29 33.63
C VAL A 459 33.19 2.46 33.50
N LEU A 460 31.99 2.19 32.98
CA LEU A 460 30.86 3.15 32.90
C LEU A 460 29.69 2.64 33.74
N GLU A 461 29.00 3.53 34.48
CA GLU A 461 27.77 3.26 35.25
C GLU A 461 26.52 3.34 34.34
#